data_763263892b7bc11e777a51835a1a04f6
#
_entry.id   763263892b7bc11e777a51835a1a04f6
#
_cell.length_a   1.000
_cell.length_b   1.000
_cell.length_c   1.000
_cell.angle_alpha   90.00
_cell.angle_beta   90.00
_cell.angle_gamma   90.00
#
_symmetry.space_group_name_H-M   'P 1'
#
loop_
_entity.id
_entity.type
_entity.pdbx_description
1 polymer ?
#
loop_
_entity_poly.entity_id
_entity_poly.type
_entity_poly.pdbx_seq_one_letter_code
_entity_poly.pdbx_strand_id
1 'polypeptide(L)'
;MAKKRVLIVYYSYTQQTKLLLKKFICGLESGGVEVSRERLEPISPYEFPFRTNLRLAVAMVLTFFRRRMIIKPVAESCFRSWDCIILAGPTWSYHPSGPMLDFLDRYGSAVCGGKIVIPFISCRSYWRLHNWTLKRRLGSFGCKVENPIVFMHPQKEPWRFIGLILQLRGKIVRREHSWFRQHYAGYGYSKEQGIEAIEEGKKLADKLFNNWPG
;
A
#
# COMPACT_ATOMS: atom_id res chain seq x y z
N MET A 1 17.32 -23.60 -11.27
CA MET A 1 15.86 -23.29 -11.10
C MET A 1 15.54 -21.95 -11.78
N ALA A 2 14.41 -21.84 -12.47
CA ALA A 2 13.99 -20.56 -13.05
C ALA A 2 13.72 -19.55 -11.92
N LYS A 3 14.18 -18.30 -12.11
CA LYS A 3 13.91 -17.22 -11.16
C LYS A 3 12.42 -16.94 -11.10
N LYS A 4 11.86 -16.88 -9.91
CA LYS A 4 10.48 -16.41 -9.70
C LYS A 4 10.42 -14.89 -9.87
N ARG A 5 9.42 -14.40 -10.60
CA ARG A 5 9.26 -12.97 -10.93
C ARG A 5 8.01 -12.39 -10.30
N VAL A 6 8.19 -11.33 -9.54
CA VAL A 6 7.11 -10.63 -8.82
C VAL A 6 6.98 -9.19 -9.33
N LEU A 7 5.77 -8.79 -9.69
CA LEU A 7 5.43 -7.40 -9.98
C LEU A 7 4.82 -6.77 -8.73
N ILE A 8 5.34 -5.62 -8.33
CA ILE A 8 4.77 -4.79 -7.26
C ILE A 8 4.20 -3.52 -7.87
N VAL A 9 2.87 -3.42 -7.93
CA VAL A 9 2.18 -2.20 -8.30
C VAL A 9 1.82 -1.45 -7.02
N TYR A 10 2.28 -0.21 -6.87
CA TYR A 10 2.10 0.49 -5.61
C TYR A 10 1.80 1.97 -5.73
N TYR A 11 1.07 2.46 -4.72
CA TYR A 11 0.90 3.88 -4.46
C TYR A 11 1.37 4.23 -3.05
N SER A 12 2.01 5.39 -2.90
CA SER A 12 2.44 5.89 -1.59
C SER A 12 2.35 7.41 -1.56
N TYR A 13 1.45 7.95 -0.73
CA TYR A 13 1.24 9.39 -0.60
C TYR A 13 2.26 10.05 0.33
N THR A 14 2.39 9.55 1.56
CA THR A 14 3.29 10.08 2.59
C THR A 14 4.60 9.29 2.70
N GLN A 15 4.99 8.56 1.67
CA GLN A 15 6.17 7.70 1.58
C GLN A 15 6.18 6.47 2.53
N GLN A 16 5.21 6.30 3.44
CA GLN A 16 5.20 5.21 4.42
C GLN A 16 5.11 3.83 3.76
N THR A 17 4.15 3.64 2.84
CA THR A 17 4.04 2.39 2.07
C THR A 17 5.34 2.09 1.32
N LYS A 18 5.97 3.10 0.71
CA LYS A 18 7.23 2.93 -0.02
C LYS A 18 8.37 2.48 0.88
N LEU A 19 8.46 3.01 2.10
CA LEU A 19 9.49 2.61 3.08
C LEU A 19 9.33 1.16 3.51
N LEU A 20 8.11 0.72 3.84
CA LEU A 20 7.81 -0.68 4.15
C LEU A 20 8.11 -1.60 2.97
N LEU A 21 7.66 -1.22 1.77
CA LEU A 21 7.93 -1.99 0.54
C LEU A 21 9.43 -2.15 0.28
N LYS A 22 10.23 -1.11 0.51
CA LYS A 22 11.68 -1.22 0.35
C LYS A 22 12.27 -2.32 1.24
N LYS A 23 11.81 -2.44 2.48
CA LYS A 23 12.22 -3.49 3.42
C LYS A 23 11.72 -4.87 3.00
N PHE A 24 10.45 -4.96 2.61
CA PHE A 24 9.84 -6.19 2.12
C PHE A 24 10.55 -6.72 0.85
N ILE A 25 10.88 -5.84 -0.09
CA ILE A 25 11.62 -6.18 -1.30
C ILE A 25 13.01 -6.74 -0.97
N CYS A 26 13.73 -6.14 -0.01
CA CYS A 26 15.01 -6.71 0.44
C CYS A 26 14.84 -8.17 0.92
N GLY A 27 13.73 -8.50 1.59
CA GLY A 27 13.41 -9.87 1.99
C GLY A 27 13.14 -10.78 0.79
N LEU A 28 12.36 -10.33 -0.19
CA LEU A 28 12.08 -11.09 -1.43
C LEU A 28 13.37 -11.36 -2.22
N GLU A 29 14.17 -10.34 -2.46
CA GLU A 29 15.40 -10.41 -3.25
C GLU A 29 16.45 -11.29 -2.57
N SER A 30 16.54 -11.26 -1.23
CA SER A 30 17.43 -12.16 -0.47
C SER A 30 17.04 -13.65 -0.61
N GLY A 31 15.76 -13.94 -0.90
CA GLY A 31 15.28 -15.28 -1.24
C GLY A 31 15.37 -15.62 -2.73
N GLY A 32 16.06 -14.82 -3.56
CA GLY A 32 16.30 -15.13 -4.98
C GLY A 32 15.16 -14.73 -5.94
N VAL A 33 14.16 -13.98 -5.47
CA VAL A 33 13.04 -13.51 -6.28
C VAL A 33 13.45 -12.27 -7.09
N GLU A 34 13.11 -12.23 -8.37
CA GLU A 34 13.26 -11.04 -9.21
C GLU A 34 12.05 -10.12 -9.03
N VAL A 35 12.28 -8.86 -8.63
CA VAL A 35 11.22 -7.91 -8.32
C VAL A 35 11.20 -6.74 -9.29
N SER A 36 10.08 -6.56 -9.98
CA SER A 36 9.78 -5.35 -10.74
C SER A 36 8.79 -4.46 -9.97
N ARG A 37 8.92 -3.14 -10.14
CA ARG A 37 8.14 -2.15 -9.39
C ARG A 37 7.49 -1.16 -10.34
N GLU A 38 6.18 -1.00 -10.21
CA GLU A 38 5.40 0.03 -10.87
C GLU A 38 4.81 0.98 -9.83
N ARG A 39 5.19 2.26 -9.90
CA ARG A 39 4.62 3.30 -9.04
C ARG A 39 3.48 3.97 -9.74
N LEU A 40 2.29 3.90 -9.15
CA LEU A 40 1.14 4.64 -9.66
C LEU A 40 1.33 6.15 -9.44
N GLU A 41 1.33 6.92 -10.51
CA GLU A 41 1.50 8.37 -10.48
C GLU A 41 0.21 9.07 -10.88
N PRO A 42 -0.54 9.70 -9.94
CA PRO A 42 -1.70 10.51 -10.28
C PRO A 42 -1.32 11.70 -11.15
N ILE A 43 -2.16 12.00 -12.17
CA ILE A 43 -2.00 13.20 -13.01
C ILE A 43 -2.23 14.47 -12.16
N SER A 44 -3.22 14.42 -11.27
CA SER A 44 -3.55 15.52 -10.37
C SER A 44 -3.57 15.02 -8.92
N PRO A 45 -2.40 14.90 -8.26
CA PRO A 45 -2.33 14.45 -6.87
C PRO A 45 -2.94 15.48 -5.93
N TYR A 46 -3.44 15.00 -4.78
CA TYR A 46 -3.72 15.93 -3.69
C TYR A 46 -2.46 16.67 -3.27
N GLU A 47 -2.61 17.94 -2.91
CA GLU A 47 -1.49 18.72 -2.36
C GLU A 47 -1.01 18.12 -1.03
N PHE A 48 0.29 18.11 -0.82
CA PHE A 48 0.88 17.68 0.44
C PHE A 48 1.98 18.66 0.86
N PRO A 49 1.85 19.25 2.06
CA PRO A 49 0.72 19.18 3.00
C PRO A 49 -0.52 19.96 2.51
N PHE A 50 -1.71 19.60 3.04
CA PHE A 50 -2.92 20.33 2.74
C PHE A 50 -2.88 21.75 3.31
N ARG A 51 -3.14 22.77 2.50
CA ARG A 51 -3.10 24.20 2.92
C ARG A 51 -4.18 24.55 3.95
N THR A 52 -5.38 23.98 3.82
CA THR A 52 -6.52 24.29 4.71
C THR A 52 -7.19 23.04 5.25
N ASN A 53 -7.86 23.17 6.42
CA ASN A 53 -8.64 22.06 7.00
C ASN A 53 -9.83 21.69 6.10
N LEU A 54 -10.42 22.67 5.41
CA LEU A 54 -11.53 22.44 4.49
C LEU A 54 -11.10 21.53 3.32
N ARG A 55 -9.96 21.81 2.69
CA ARG A 55 -9.43 20.96 1.61
C ARG A 55 -9.15 19.55 2.09
N LEU A 56 -8.59 19.40 3.28
CA LEU A 56 -8.39 18.09 3.89
C LEU A 56 -9.71 17.36 4.13
N ALA A 57 -10.71 18.04 4.71
CA ALA A 57 -12.04 17.47 4.95
C ALA A 57 -12.72 17.04 3.63
N VAL A 58 -12.69 17.89 2.61
CA VAL A 58 -13.21 17.55 1.27
C VAL A 58 -12.49 16.33 0.70
N ALA A 59 -11.17 16.27 0.79
CA ALA A 59 -10.41 15.10 0.33
C ALA A 59 -10.81 13.83 1.09
N MET A 60 -11.03 13.90 2.42
CA MET A 60 -11.49 12.76 3.21
C MET A 60 -12.88 12.29 2.80
N VAL A 61 -13.82 13.20 2.55
CA VAL A 61 -15.16 12.87 2.04
C VAL A 61 -15.07 12.23 0.65
N LEU A 62 -14.32 12.81 -0.26
CA LEU A 62 -14.14 12.26 -1.61
C LEU A 62 -13.52 10.87 -1.59
N THR A 63 -12.55 10.62 -0.72
CA THR A 63 -11.93 9.29 -0.58
C THR A 63 -12.89 8.28 0.05
N PHE A 64 -13.77 8.72 0.96
CA PHE A 64 -14.83 7.87 1.51
C PHE A 64 -15.80 7.39 0.40
N PHE A 65 -16.16 8.28 -0.53
CA PHE A 65 -16.96 7.94 -1.71
C PHE A 65 -16.13 7.28 -2.83
N ARG A 66 -14.93 6.79 -2.55
CA ARG A 66 -14.07 6.05 -3.47
C ARG A 66 -13.73 6.82 -4.75
N ARG A 67 -13.54 8.14 -4.67
CA ARG A 67 -13.16 8.94 -5.83
C ARG A 67 -11.86 8.39 -6.43
N ARG A 68 -11.91 8.07 -7.73
CA ARG A 68 -10.72 7.69 -8.50
C ARG A 68 -9.82 8.89 -8.70
N MET A 69 -8.53 8.63 -8.72
CA MET A 69 -7.54 9.63 -9.14
C MET A 69 -6.85 9.09 -10.37
N ILE A 70 -7.12 9.73 -11.52
CA ILE A 70 -6.57 9.32 -12.81
C ILE A 70 -5.05 9.27 -12.73
N ILE A 71 -4.47 8.11 -13.05
CA ILE A 71 -3.04 7.89 -13.07
C ILE A 71 -2.47 8.06 -14.49
N LYS A 72 -1.17 8.33 -14.58
CA LYS A 72 -0.42 8.20 -15.82
C LYS A 72 -0.48 6.75 -16.33
N PRO A 73 -0.27 6.51 -17.64
CA PRO A 73 -0.15 5.15 -18.15
C PRO A 73 0.91 4.35 -17.37
N VAL A 74 0.59 3.08 -17.08
CA VAL A 74 1.56 2.16 -16.47
C VAL A 74 2.57 1.67 -17.51
N ALA A 75 3.76 1.29 -17.05
CA ALA A 75 4.81 0.79 -17.92
C ALA A 75 4.39 -0.50 -18.64
N GLU A 76 4.85 -0.70 -19.87
CA GLU A 76 4.59 -1.92 -20.66
C GLU A 76 5.05 -3.19 -19.96
N SER A 77 6.08 -3.09 -19.11
CA SER A 77 6.56 -4.20 -18.30
C SER A 77 5.48 -4.81 -17.39
N CYS A 78 4.45 -4.04 -17.00
CA CYS A 78 3.35 -4.54 -16.18
C CYS A 78 2.55 -5.66 -16.86
N PHE A 79 2.52 -5.68 -18.19
CA PHE A 79 1.74 -6.64 -18.99
C PHE A 79 2.50 -7.95 -19.29
N ARG A 80 3.72 -8.09 -18.80
CA ARG A 80 4.50 -9.31 -18.94
C ARG A 80 3.93 -10.44 -18.07
N SER A 81 4.47 -11.65 -18.27
CA SER A 81 4.15 -12.79 -17.41
C SER A 81 4.82 -12.64 -16.05
N TRP A 82 4.04 -12.73 -14.97
CA TRP A 82 4.47 -12.64 -13.58
C TRP A 82 3.98 -13.85 -12.80
N ASP A 83 4.81 -14.44 -11.95
CA ASP A 83 4.41 -15.54 -11.07
C ASP A 83 3.47 -15.06 -9.96
N CYS A 84 3.65 -13.81 -9.51
CA CYS A 84 2.81 -13.18 -8.50
C CYS A 84 2.77 -11.67 -8.69
N ILE A 85 1.64 -11.07 -8.35
CA ILE A 85 1.48 -9.61 -8.34
C ILE A 85 1.15 -9.14 -6.93
N ILE A 86 1.83 -8.10 -6.48
CA ILE A 86 1.56 -7.45 -5.19
C ILE A 86 0.94 -6.09 -5.45
N LEU A 87 -0.27 -5.88 -4.94
CA LEU A 87 -0.93 -4.58 -4.98
C LEU A 87 -0.75 -3.88 -3.65
N ALA A 88 0.10 -2.85 -3.63
CA ALA A 88 0.49 -2.19 -2.40
C ALA A 88 -0.01 -0.76 -2.31
N GLY A 89 -0.63 -0.41 -1.18
CA GLY A 89 -1.11 0.95 -0.99
C GLY A 89 -1.67 1.25 0.39
N PRO A 90 -1.88 2.55 0.66
CA PRO A 90 -2.51 2.99 1.89
C PRO A 90 -4.02 2.79 1.84
N THR A 91 -4.61 2.57 3.01
CA THR A 91 -6.06 2.66 3.19
C THR A 91 -6.47 4.13 3.31
N TRP A 92 -7.34 4.57 2.41
CA TRP A 92 -7.97 5.88 2.45
C TRP A 92 -9.45 5.74 2.77
N SER A 93 -9.89 6.34 3.88
CA SER A 93 -11.29 6.27 4.33
C SER A 93 -11.91 4.87 4.13
N TYR A 94 -11.24 3.85 4.68
CA TYR A 94 -11.63 2.43 4.64
C TYR A 94 -11.41 1.68 3.31
N HIS A 95 -11.04 2.36 2.23
CA HIS A 95 -10.95 1.79 0.88
C HIS A 95 -9.51 1.85 0.32
N PRO A 96 -9.22 1.13 -0.78
CA PRO A 96 -8.01 1.37 -1.55
C PRO A 96 -7.91 2.84 -1.96
N SER A 97 -6.69 3.36 -2.07
CA SER A 97 -6.46 4.74 -2.51
C SER A 97 -7.01 5.01 -3.91
N GLY A 98 -7.38 6.26 -4.20
CA GLY A 98 -7.92 6.66 -5.50
C GLY A 98 -7.07 6.24 -6.71
N PRO A 99 -5.73 6.37 -6.66
CA PRO A 99 -4.85 5.85 -7.73
C PRO A 99 -4.93 4.33 -7.91
N MET A 100 -5.03 3.56 -6.81
CA MET A 100 -5.19 2.11 -6.89
C MET A 100 -6.54 1.72 -7.48
N LEU A 101 -7.61 2.46 -7.16
CA LEU A 101 -8.93 2.23 -7.75
C LEU A 101 -8.93 2.51 -9.25
N ASP A 102 -8.28 3.59 -9.71
CA ASP A 102 -8.14 3.90 -11.14
C ASP A 102 -7.30 2.84 -11.88
N PHE A 103 -6.22 2.37 -11.27
CA PHE A 103 -5.43 1.25 -11.79
C PHE A 103 -6.29 0.00 -12.00
N LEU A 104 -7.07 -0.39 -10.99
CA LEU A 104 -7.95 -1.56 -11.08
C LEU A 104 -9.01 -1.40 -12.15
N ASP A 105 -9.57 -0.20 -12.32
CA ASP A 105 -10.60 0.05 -13.33
C ASP A 105 -10.05 0.01 -14.77
N ARG A 106 -8.84 0.54 -14.99
CA ARG A 106 -8.25 0.68 -16.35
C ARG A 106 -7.33 -0.46 -16.76
N TYR A 107 -6.56 -1.00 -15.81
CA TYR A 107 -5.49 -1.96 -16.10
C TYR A 107 -5.62 -3.27 -15.34
N GLY A 108 -6.48 -3.32 -14.31
CA GLY A 108 -6.57 -4.45 -13.39
C GLY A 108 -6.82 -5.78 -14.07
N SER A 109 -7.75 -5.84 -15.02
CA SER A 109 -8.03 -7.08 -15.78
C SER A 109 -6.84 -7.51 -16.64
N ALA A 110 -6.24 -6.59 -17.39
CA ALA A 110 -5.12 -6.89 -18.28
C ALA A 110 -3.84 -7.28 -17.53
N VAL A 111 -3.55 -6.62 -16.39
CA VAL A 111 -2.34 -6.88 -15.61
C VAL A 111 -2.51 -8.06 -14.65
N CYS A 112 -3.63 -8.13 -13.92
CA CYS A 112 -3.84 -9.09 -12.84
C CYS A 112 -4.64 -10.33 -13.26
N GLY A 113 -5.40 -10.28 -14.37
CA GLY A 113 -6.34 -11.32 -14.77
C GLY A 113 -5.77 -12.73 -14.73
N GLY A 114 -6.47 -13.65 -14.06
CA GLY A 114 -6.07 -15.04 -13.89
C GLY A 114 -4.84 -15.30 -13.02
N LYS A 115 -4.19 -14.25 -12.50
CA LYS A 115 -2.93 -14.36 -11.75
C LYS A 115 -3.16 -14.43 -10.23
N ILE A 116 -2.10 -14.80 -9.52
CA ILE A 116 -2.09 -14.77 -8.06
C ILE A 116 -1.74 -13.36 -7.62
N VAL A 117 -2.60 -12.78 -6.77
CA VAL A 117 -2.46 -11.41 -6.29
C VAL A 117 -2.43 -11.37 -4.77
N ILE A 118 -1.46 -10.67 -4.22
CA ILE A 118 -1.31 -10.45 -2.78
C ILE A 118 -1.55 -8.97 -2.48
N PRO A 119 -2.59 -8.61 -1.69
CA PRO A 119 -2.72 -7.25 -1.18
C PRO A 119 -1.63 -6.94 -0.14
N PHE A 120 -0.93 -5.81 -0.29
CA PHE A 120 -0.02 -5.26 0.71
C PHE A 120 -0.59 -3.94 1.22
N ILE A 121 -1.16 -3.97 2.43
CA ILE A 121 -1.98 -2.88 2.95
C ILE A 121 -1.24 -2.15 4.07
N SER A 122 -0.96 -0.88 3.86
CA SER A 122 -0.50 0.01 4.91
C SER A 122 -1.68 0.85 5.41
N CYS A 123 -1.98 0.81 6.70
CA CYS A 123 -3.17 1.46 7.22
C CYS A 123 -2.99 2.00 8.64
N ARG A 124 -3.89 2.91 9.02
CA ARG A 124 -4.06 3.31 10.41
C ARG A 124 -4.81 2.23 11.19
N SER A 125 -5.91 1.75 10.61
CA SER A 125 -6.81 0.69 11.08
C SER A 125 -7.70 0.27 9.90
N TYR A 126 -8.75 -0.47 10.15
CA TYR A 126 -9.86 -0.68 9.21
C TYR A 126 -9.48 -1.27 7.84
N TRP A 127 -8.44 -2.08 7.76
CA TRP A 127 -7.97 -2.70 6.54
C TRP A 127 -8.94 -3.73 5.94
N ARG A 128 -9.87 -4.26 6.74
CA ARG A 128 -10.77 -5.34 6.30
C ARG A 128 -11.66 -4.93 5.12
N LEU A 129 -12.23 -3.72 5.16
CA LEU A 129 -13.06 -3.22 4.06
C LEU A 129 -12.22 -2.89 2.81
N HIS A 130 -10.99 -2.39 3.00
CA HIS A 130 -10.03 -2.24 1.91
C HIS A 130 -9.76 -3.59 1.23
N ASN A 131 -9.40 -4.60 2.01
CA ASN A 131 -9.12 -5.96 1.51
C ASN A 131 -10.34 -6.58 0.82
N TRP A 132 -11.53 -6.43 1.41
CA TRP A 132 -12.78 -6.89 0.80
C TRP A 132 -13.03 -6.22 -0.57
N THR A 133 -12.80 -4.91 -0.67
CA THR A 133 -12.93 -4.17 -1.94
C THR A 133 -11.95 -4.72 -2.99
N LEU A 134 -10.69 -4.96 -2.61
CA LEU A 134 -9.70 -5.57 -3.50
C LEU A 134 -10.11 -7.00 -3.91
N LYS A 135 -10.45 -7.86 -2.95
CA LYS A 135 -10.87 -9.24 -3.23
C LYS A 135 -12.04 -9.31 -4.19
N ARG A 136 -13.07 -8.49 -3.97
CA ARG A 136 -14.24 -8.44 -4.85
C ARG A 136 -13.87 -8.03 -6.27
N ARG A 137 -13.04 -6.99 -6.41
CA ARG A 137 -12.65 -6.47 -7.73
C ARG A 137 -11.71 -7.43 -8.46
N LEU A 138 -10.73 -7.97 -7.78
CA LEU A 138 -9.80 -8.94 -8.35
C LEU A 138 -10.48 -10.28 -8.68
N GLY A 139 -11.45 -10.69 -7.87
CA GLY A 139 -12.26 -11.87 -8.16
C GLY A 139 -13.01 -11.75 -9.48
N SER A 140 -13.54 -10.56 -9.83
CA SER A 140 -14.17 -10.33 -11.15
C SER A 140 -13.21 -10.42 -12.34
N PHE A 141 -11.89 -10.42 -12.09
CA PHE A 141 -10.85 -10.64 -13.10
C PHE A 141 -10.33 -12.08 -13.12
N GLY A 142 -10.94 -12.99 -12.33
CA GLY A 142 -10.48 -14.38 -12.20
C GLY A 142 -9.19 -14.54 -11.40
N CYS A 143 -8.78 -13.52 -10.63
CA CYS A 143 -7.55 -13.60 -9.83
C CYS A 143 -7.70 -14.54 -8.63
N LYS A 144 -6.64 -15.28 -8.32
CA LYS A 144 -6.49 -15.95 -7.02
C LYS A 144 -5.92 -14.95 -6.01
N VAL A 145 -6.78 -14.47 -5.10
CA VAL A 145 -6.36 -13.47 -4.12
C VAL A 145 -5.97 -14.12 -2.82
N GLU A 146 -4.69 -14.03 -2.49
CA GLU A 146 -4.10 -14.56 -1.26
C GLU A 146 -4.43 -13.68 -0.03
N ASN A 147 -4.04 -14.15 1.16
CA ASN A 147 -4.17 -13.36 2.37
C ASN A 147 -3.35 -12.09 2.31
N PRO A 148 -3.89 -10.96 2.80
CA PRO A 148 -3.20 -9.69 2.73
C PRO A 148 -2.02 -9.63 3.73
N ILE A 149 -0.94 -8.98 3.32
CA ILE A 149 0.13 -8.53 4.22
C ILE A 149 -0.28 -7.15 4.74
N VAL A 150 -0.44 -7.00 6.05
CA VAL A 150 -1.03 -5.80 6.64
C VAL A 150 -0.11 -5.18 7.68
N PHE A 151 0.25 -3.91 7.45
CA PHE A 151 0.97 -3.11 8.43
C PHE A 151 0.06 -2.01 8.97
N MET A 152 -0.25 -2.11 10.25
CA MET A 152 -1.03 -1.10 10.96
C MET A 152 -0.10 -0.12 11.68
N HIS A 153 -0.49 1.16 11.69
CA HIS A 153 0.26 2.16 12.44
C HIS A 153 0.31 1.80 13.93
N PRO A 154 1.50 1.84 14.58
CA PRO A 154 1.69 1.30 15.92
C PRO A 154 1.00 2.10 17.03
N GLN A 155 0.67 3.36 16.77
CA GLN A 155 0.04 4.23 17.77
C GLN A 155 -1.42 3.88 18.02
N LYS A 156 -1.92 4.15 19.24
CA LYS A 156 -3.32 3.94 19.63
C LYS A 156 -4.19 5.15 19.29
N GLU A 157 -5.49 4.95 19.13
CA GLU A 157 -6.47 6.03 19.04
C GLU A 157 -6.64 6.68 20.45
N PRO A 158 -6.96 7.99 20.51
CA PRO A 158 -7.21 8.92 19.41
C PRO A 158 -5.91 9.56 18.83
N TRP A 159 -4.77 9.33 19.45
CA TRP A 159 -3.49 9.99 19.13
C TRP A 159 -3.03 9.72 17.71
N ARG A 160 -3.30 8.51 17.21
CA ARG A 160 -3.03 8.10 15.84
C ARG A 160 -3.80 8.96 14.82
N PHE A 161 -5.07 9.27 15.09
CA PHE A 161 -5.87 10.14 14.23
C PHE A 161 -5.39 11.59 14.27
N ILE A 162 -5.15 12.13 15.47
CA ILE A 162 -4.63 13.48 15.66
C ILE A 162 -3.28 13.64 14.95
N GLY A 163 -2.38 12.69 15.13
CA GLY A 163 -1.07 12.68 14.47
C GLY A 163 -1.17 12.63 12.95
N LEU A 164 -2.12 11.85 12.39
CA LEU A 164 -2.39 11.83 10.95
C LEU A 164 -2.83 13.20 10.45
N ILE A 165 -3.79 13.84 11.11
CA ILE A 165 -4.28 15.18 10.70
C ILE A 165 -3.14 16.21 10.75
N LEU A 166 -2.35 16.21 11.81
CA LEU A 166 -1.18 17.10 11.94
C LEU A 166 -0.16 16.85 10.83
N GLN A 167 0.13 15.59 10.50
CA GLN A 167 1.03 15.24 9.41
C GLN A 167 0.49 15.70 8.04
N LEU A 168 -0.78 15.45 7.76
CA LEU A 168 -1.41 15.84 6.51
C LEU A 168 -1.48 17.38 6.35
N ARG A 169 -1.46 18.12 7.46
CA ARG A 169 -1.39 19.58 7.51
C ARG A 169 0.04 20.14 7.52
N GLY A 170 1.06 19.26 7.46
CA GLY A 170 2.47 19.67 7.56
C GLY A 170 2.88 20.21 8.92
N LYS A 171 2.03 20.04 9.93
CA LYS A 171 2.36 20.40 11.31
C LYS A 171 3.14 19.26 11.93
N ILE A 172 4.44 19.20 11.67
CA ILE A 172 5.34 18.24 12.33
C ILE A 172 5.29 18.55 13.83
N VAL A 173 4.86 17.57 14.61
CA VAL A 173 4.92 17.67 16.06
C VAL A 173 6.39 17.67 16.45
N ARG A 174 6.94 18.89 16.64
CA ARG A 174 8.33 19.05 17.10
C ARG A 174 8.49 18.39 18.46
N ARG A 175 9.68 17.89 18.68
CA ARG A 175 10.04 17.13 19.91
C ARG A 175 9.85 17.89 21.24
N GLU A 176 9.56 19.17 21.22
CA GLU A 176 9.55 20.07 22.36
C GLU A 176 8.25 20.07 23.19
N HIS A 177 7.12 19.57 22.66
CA HIS A 177 5.86 19.52 23.42
C HIS A 177 5.71 18.17 24.13
N SER A 178 6.18 18.11 25.36
CA SER A 178 6.34 16.87 26.14
C SER A 178 5.07 16.04 26.34
N TRP A 179 3.90 16.67 26.56
CA TRP A 179 2.64 15.97 26.81
C TRP A 179 2.12 15.16 25.59
N PHE A 180 2.08 15.76 24.41
CA PHE A 180 1.63 15.04 23.21
C PHE A 180 2.59 13.90 22.83
N ARG A 181 3.87 14.04 23.11
CA ARG A 181 4.90 13.02 22.87
C ARG A 181 4.75 11.77 23.72
N GLN A 182 4.30 11.89 24.93
CA GLN A 182 4.04 10.72 25.77
C GLN A 182 3.00 9.80 25.14
N HIS A 183 2.10 10.36 24.30
CA HIS A 183 1.02 9.63 23.67
C HIS A 183 1.25 9.39 22.15
N TYR A 184 2.18 10.11 21.54
CA TYR A 184 2.46 10.03 20.10
C TYR A 184 3.96 10.14 19.81
N ALA A 185 4.63 8.99 19.73
CA ALA A 185 6.08 8.92 19.51
C ALA A 185 6.53 9.45 18.13
N GLY A 186 5.64 9.45 17.13
CA GLY A 186 5.92 9.98 15.80
C GLY A 186 4.97 9.43 14.73
N TYR A 187 5.04 10.04 13.54
CA TYR A 187 4.33 9.57 12.38
C TYR A 187 5.22 8.58 11.62
N GLY A 188 4.66 7.41 11.30
CA GLY A 188 5.36 6.38 10.52
C GLY A 188 5.35 5.01 11.18
N TYR A 189 6.02 4.09 10.51
CA TYR A 189 6.19 2.73 10.99
C TYR A 189 7.43 2.60 11.86
N SER A 190 7.38 1.66 12.81
CA SER A 190 8.48 1.42 13.73
C SER A 190 9.63 0.65 13.06
N LYS A 191 10.78 0.59 13.74
CA LYS A 191 11.93 -0.22 13.28
C LYS A 191 11.59 -1.70 13.24
N GLU A 192 10.83 -2.18 14.22
CA GLU A 192 10.36 -3.56 14.35
C GLU A 192 9.47 -3.93 13.16
N GLN A 193 8.57 -3.05 12.74
CA GLN A 193 7.77 -3.26 11.53
C GLN A 193 8.61 -3.28 10.25
N GLY A 194 9.73 -2.57 10.24
CA GLY A 194 10.71 -2.67 9.17
C GLY A 194 11.38 -4.04 9.10
N ILE A 195 11.70 -4.65 10.25
CA ILE A 195 12.24 -6.01 10.36
C ILE A 195 11.16 -7.03 9.94
N GLU A 196 9.95 -6.89 10.49
CA GLU A 196 8.79 -7.72 10.12
C GLU A 196 8.56 -7.72 8.61
N ALA A 197 8.68 -6.56 7.95
CA ALA A 197 8.53 -6.47 6.51
C ALA A 197 9.60 -7.27 5.73
N ILE A 198 10.85 -7.31 6.21
CA ILE A 198 11.91 -8.16 5.63
C ILE A 198 11.55 -9.63 5.79
N GLU A 199 11.11 -10.04 6.98
CA GLU A 199 10.73 -11.42 7.28
C GLU A 199 9.53 -11.89 6.43
N GLU A 200 8.50 -11.06 6.29
CA GLU A 200 7.36 -11.34 5.39
C GLU A 200 7.80 -11.48 3.93
N GLY A 201 8.78 -10.68 3.49
CA GLY A 201 9.40 -10.82 2.17
C GLY A 201 10.10 -12.17 1.98
N LYS A 202 10.90 -12.62 2.96
CA LYS A 202 11.57 -13.92 2.96
C LYS A 202 10.56 -15.07 2.94
N LYS A 203 9.56 -15.04 3.82
CA LYS A 203 8.48 -16.05 3.88
C LYS A 203 7.76 -16.18 2.53
N LEU A 204 7.49 -15.05 1.87
CA LEU A 204 6.87 -15.10 0.55
C LEU A 204 7.81 -15.68 -0.49
N ALA A 205 9.10 -15.35 -0.47
CA ALA A 205 10.08 -15.96 -1.36
C ALA A 205 10.13 -17.49 -1.19
N ASP A 206 10.22 -17.97 0.05
CA ASP A 206 10.20 -19.40 0.36
C ASP A 206 8.90 -20.07 -0.14
N LYS A 207 7.76 -19.43 0.05
CA LYS A 207 6.47 -19.92 -0.45
C LYS A 207 6.45 -20.03 -1.97
N LEU A 208 7.01 -19.05 -2.69
CA LEU A 208 7.06 -19.02 -4.16
C LEU A 208 7.88 -20.17 -4.73
N PHE A 209 8.94 -20.60 -4.04
CA PHE A 209 9.81 -21.68 -4.52
C PHE A 209 9.33 -23.07 -4.09
N ASN A 210 8.78 -23.22 -2.88
CA ASN A 210 8.50 -24.53 -2.29
C ASN A 210 7.05 -25.00 -2.42
N ASN A 211 6.07 -24.09 -2.37
CA ASN A 211 4.65 -24.46 -2.23
C ASN A 211 3.72 -23.64 -3.12
N TRP A 212 4.23 -23.01 -4.18
CA TRP A 212 3.37 -22.19 -5.02
C TRP A 212 2.58 -23.06 -5.99
N PRO A 213 1.24 -23.06 -5.94
CA PRO A 213 0.46 -23.76 -6.95
C PRO A 213 0.73 -23.11 -8.30
N GLY A 214 1.28 -23.89 -9.22
CA GLY A 214 1.51 -23.53 -10.61
C GLY A 214 0.20 -23.32 -11.36
#